data_56d52423c53aafb1b180eed15bb72cdc
#
_entry.id   56d52423c53aafb1b180eed15bb72cdc
#
_cell.length_a   1.000
_cell.length_b   1.000
_cell.length_c   1.000
_cell.angle_alpha   90.00
_cell.angle_beta   90.00
_cell.angle_gamma   90.00
#
_symmetry.space_group_name_H-M   'P 1'
#
loop_
_entity.id
_entity.type
_entity.pdbx_description
1 polymer ?
#
loop_
_entity_poly.entity_id
_entity_poly.type
_entity_poly.pdbx_seq_one_letter_code
_entity_poly.pdbx_strand_id
1 'polypeptide(L)'
;MKKNFLALTLLLFASAYSSYACTNFIITKGASADGSVMISYSADSHVHYGDLYYSPAAVYPDGAMLDVYEWDTGKYLGKIRQAKKTYNVIGNMNEYQVAIGETTFGGREELFTQSGAIVDYGSLMYIALQRSKSAREAIRVMAELVAEYGYASEGESFS
;
A
#
# COMPACT_ATOMS: atom_id res chain seq x y z
N MET A 1 15.50 47.02 9.21
CA MET A 1 14.52 46.52 8.25
C MET A 1 15.05 45.46 7.29
N LYS A 2 16.20 45.65 6.61
CA LYS A 2 16.75 44.64 5.68
C LYS A 2 17.12 43.27 6.28
N LYS A 3 17.59 43.21 7.53
CA LYS A 3 17.94 41.96 8.21
C LYS A 3 16.72 41.10 8.55
N ASN A 4 15.58 41.73 8.89
CA ASN A 4 14.37 41.02 9.21
C ASN A 4 13.66 40.50 7.95
N PHE A 5 13.84 41.17 6.82
CA PHE A 5 13.31 40.72 5.55
C PHE A 5 14.04 39.49 5.06
N LEU A 6 15.38 39.45 5.18
CA LEU A 6 16.19 38.31 4.81
C LEU A 6 15.86 37.06 5.68
N ALA A 7 15.66 37.27 6.99
CA ALA A 7 15.28 36.18 7.90
C ALA A 7 13.87 35.62 7.56
N LEU A 8 12.92 36.48 7.22
CA LEU A 8 11.57 36.07 6.82
C LEU A 8 11.59 35.29 5.50
N THR A 9 12.42 35.72 4.53
CA THR A 9 12.57 35.04 3.25
C THR A 9 13.24 33.65 3.43
N LEU A 10 14.26 33.54 4.30
CA LEU A 10 14.86 32.23 4.63
C LEU A 10 13.86 31.29 5.34
N LEU A 11 13.02 31.81 6.22
CA LEU A 11 11.97 31.00 6.88
C LEU A 11 10.93 30.49 5.89
N LEU A 12 10.54 31.30 4.90
CA LEU A 12 9.62 30.91 3.84
C LEU A 12 10.19 29.85 2.90
N PHE A 13 11.51 29.89 2.63
CA PHE A 13 12.18 28.84 1.85
C PHE A 13 12.43 27.54 2.65
N ALA A 14 12.58 27.63 3.96
CA ALA A 14 12.74 26.45 4.82
C ALA A 14 11.45 25.65 5.00
N SER A 15 10.28 26.24 4.72
CA SER A 15 8.98 25.55 4.79
C SER A 15 8.56 24.88 3.47
N ALA A 16 9.36 24.95 2.43
CA ALA A 16 9.09 24.33 1.12
C ALA A 16 9.66 22.90 1.00
N TYR A 17 9.80 22.18 2.10
CA TYR A 17 9.98 20.73 2.01
C TYR A 17 8.63 20.11 1.63
N SER A 18 8.47 19.75 0.37
CA SER A 18 7.35 18.94 -0.09
C SER A 18 7.40 17.62 0.67
N SER A 19 6.52 17.45 1.62
CA SER A 19 6.23 16.15 2.20
C SER A 19 5.53 15.34 1.11
N TYR A 20 6.23 14.41 0.49
CA TYR A 20 5.61 13.39 -0.35
C TYR A 20 4.93 12.41 0.59
N ALA A 21 3.62 12.49 0.70
CA ALA A 21 2.85 11.57 1.52
C ALA A 21 1.48 11.39 0.87
N CYS A 22 1.09 10.13 0.66
CA CYS A 22 -0.25 9.78 0.23
C CYS A 22 -1.29 10.27 1.23
N THR A 23 -2.52 10.49 0.80
CA THR A 23 -3.61 10.95 1.66
C THR A 23 -4.78 9.98 1.61
N ASN A 24 -5.23 9.54 2.78
CA ASN A 24 -6.38 8.65 2.92
C ASN A 24 -7.44 9.27 3.82
N PHE A 25 -8.71 9.04 3.47
CA PHE A 25 -9.85 9.29 4.35
C PHE A 25 -10.61 7.99 4.59
N ILE A 26 -10.93 7.71 5.84
CA ILE A 26 -11.80 6.61 6.25
C ILE A 26 -13.08 7.22 6.81
N ILE A 27 -14.22 6.92 6.16
CA ILE A 27 -15.53 7.33 6.60
C ILE A 27 -16.22 6.12 7.22
N THR A 28 -16.46 6.17 8.52
CA THR A 28 -17.11 5.09 9.25
C THR A 28 -18.63 5.11 9.08
N LYS A 29 -19.32 4.03 9.42
CA LYS A 29 -20.79 3.93 9.38
C LYS A 29 -21.50 5.07 10.13
N GLY A 30 -20.92 5.53 11.23
CA GLY A 30 -21.52 6.63 12.02
C GLY A 30 -21.30 8.01 11.43
N ALA A 31 -20.39 8.17 10.48
CA ALA A 31 -20.09 9.44 9.81
C ALA A 31 -20.72 9.53 8.42
N SER A 32 -21.14 8.41 7.82
CA SER A 32 -21.81 8.40 6.52
C SER A 32 -23.31 8.63 6.63
N ALA A 33 -23.92 9.22 5.61
CA ALA A 33 -25.35 9.52 5.58
C ALA A 33 -26.25 8.28 5.44
N ASP A 34 -25.72 7.22 4.85
CA ASP A 34 -26.43 5.98 4.53
C ASP A 34 -25.94 4.74 5.29
N GLY A 35 -24.99 4.93 6.22
CA GLY A 35 -24.39 3.85 6.99
C GLY A 35 -23.35 3.02 6.22
N SER A 36 -22.90 3.48 5.06
CA SER A 36 -21.79 2.88 4.32
C SER A 36 -20.45 3.12 5.00
N VAL A 37 -19.46 2.29 4.69
CA VAL A 37 -18.04 2.56 4.99
C VAL A 37 -17.37 2.94 3.69
N MET A 38 -16.63 4.04 3.69
CA MET A 38 -15.91 4.50 2.52
C MET A 38 -14.44 4.75 2.87
N ILE A 39 -13.58 4.47 1.89
CA ILE A 39 -12.16 4.82 1.94
C ILE A 39 -11.83 5.60 0.67
N SER A 40 -11.07 6.66 0.80
CA SER A 40 -10.41 7.30 -0.32
C SER A 40 -8.90 7.11 -0.20
N TYR A 41 -8.25 6.97 -1.34
CA TYR A 41 -6.80 6.82 -1.42
C TYR A 41 -6.27 7.68 -2.56
N SER A 42 -5.31 8.54 -2.26
CA SER A 42 -4.59 9.35 -3.23
C SER A 42 -3.10 9.03 -3.10
N ALA A 43 -2.55 8.38 -4.11
CA ALA A 43 -1.12 8.12 -4.19
C ALA A 43 -0.42 9.35 -4.79
N ASP A 44 0.49 9.97 -4.04
CA ASP A 44 1.32 11.07 -4.52
C ASP A 44 2.56 10.49 -5.22
N SER A 45 2.39 10.11 -6.49
CA SER A 45 3.44 9.46 -7.28
C SER A 45 3.69 10.17 -8.59
N HIS A 46 4.95 10.18 -9.02
CA HIS A 46 5.37 10.67 -10.35
C HIS A 46 5.32 9.59 -11.43
N VAL A 47 5.09 8.33 -11.08
CA VAL A 47 5.17 7.17 -11.98
C VAL A 47 3.86 6.41 -12.12
N HIS A 48 2.90 6.63 -11.24
CA HIS A 48 1.58 6.02 -11.31
C HIS A 48 0.60 6.95 -12.01
N TYR A 49 -0.10 6.45 -13.02
CA TYR A 49 -1.00 7.24 -13.87
C TYR A 49 -2.48 6.91 -13.68
N GLY A 50 -2.85 6.28 -12.57
CA GLY A 50 -4.24 6.01 -12.24
C GLY A 50 -4.91 4.97 -13.14
N ASP A 51 -4.16 4.01 -13.64
CA ASP A 51 -4.71 2.87 -14.37
C ASP A 51 -5.64 2.03 -13.51
N LEU A 52 -6.70 1.51 -14.11
CA LEU A 52 -7.59 0.59 -13.43
C LEU A 52 -7.04 -0.83 -13.52
N TYR A 53 -6.42 -1.30 -12.45
CA TYR A 53 -5.91 -2.67 -12.36
C TYR A 53 -7.04 -3.66 -12.13
N TYR A 54 -7.01 -4.77 -12.87
CA TYR A 54 -7.93 -5.88 -12.69
C TYR A 54 -7.18 -7.19 -12.58
N SER A 55 -7.41 -7.91 -11.49
CA SER A 55 -6.88 -9.24 -11.24
C SER A 55 -8.04 -10.22 -11.09
N PRO A 56 -8.28 -11.12 -12.04
CA PRO A 56 -9.40 -12.06 -11.98
C PRO A 56 -9.21 -13.10 -10.87
N ALA A 57 -10.33 -13.56 -10.31
CA ALA A 57 -10.34 -14.72 -9.43
C ALA A 57 -9.81 -15.96 -10.18
N ALA A 58 -9.02 -16.78 -9.48
CA ALA A 58 -8.42 -17.97 -10.06
C ALA A 58 -8.29 -19.10 -9.05
N VAL A 59 -8.10 -20.31 -9.57
CA VAL A 59 -7.74 -21.51 -8.79
C VAL A 59 -6.40 -22.02 -9.29
N TYR A 60 -5.49 -22.26 -8.37
CA TYR A 60 -4.14 -22.69 -8.66
C TYR A 60 -3.88 -24.10 -8.16
N PRO A 61 -3.00 -24.86 -8.83
CA PRO A 61 -2.58 -26.17 -8.35
C PRO A 61 -1.83 -26.07 -7.02
N ASP A 62 -1.80 -27.19 -6.29
CA ASP A 62 -1.03 -27.26 -5.05
C ASP A 62 0.46 -27.05 -5.35
N GLY A 63 1.13 -26.25 -4.51
CA GLY A 63 2.53 -25.88 -4.70
C GLY A 63 2.81 -24.78 -5.72
N ALA A 64 1.79 -24.17 -6.30
CA ALA A 64 1.97 -23.01 -7.18
C ALA A 64 2.71 -21.88 -6.48
N MET A 65 3.55 -21.17 -7.23
CA MET A 65 4.31 -20.02 -6.77
C MET A 65 3.86 -18.76 -7.49
N LEU A 66 3.92 -17.65 -6.81
CA LEU A 66 3.65 -16.31 -7.33
C LEU A 66 4.97 -15.54 -7.42
N ASP A 67 5.29 -15.04 -8.60
CA ASP A 67 6.39 -14.10 -8.79
C ASP A 67 5.97 -12.72 -8.23
N VAL A 68 6.85 -12.14 -7.41
CA VAL A 68 6.63 -10.82 -6.80
C VAL A 68 7.60 -9.82 -7.42
N TYR A 69 7.03 -8.70 -7.83
CA TYR A 69 7.77 -7.58 -8.40
C TYR A 69 7.50 -6.33 -7.56
N GLU A 70 8.52 -5.52 -7.37
CA GLU A 70 8.38 -4.22 -6.72
C GLU A 70 7.39 -3.34 -7.50
N TRP A 71 6.44 -2.78 -6.79
CA TRP A 71 5.30 -2.09 -7.39
C TRP A 71 5.71 -0.89 -8.25
N ASP A 72 6.64 -0.06 -7.75
CA ASP A 72 7.01 1.19 -8.41
C ASP A 72 7.94 0.98 -9.61
N THR A 73 8.83 0.01 -9.55
CA THR A 73 9.90 -0.15 -10.55
C THR A 73 9.74 -1.40 -11.42
N GLY A 74 8.89 -2.33 -11.01
CA GLY A 74 8.77 -3.63 -11.67
C GLY A 74 9.99 -4.55 -11.47
N LYS A 75 10.88 -4.23 -10.52
CA LYS A 75 12.02 -5.08 -10.19
C LYS A 75 11.56 -6.39 -9.58
N TYR A 76 12.08 -7.49 -10.08
CA TYR A 76 11.80 -8.82 -9.52
C TYR A 76 12.39 -8.95 -8.11
N LEU A 77 11.54 -9.30 -7.15
CA LEU A 77 11.91 -9.47 -5.74
C LEU A 77 12.07 -10.93 -5.33
N GLY A 78 11.28 -11.84 -5.91
CA GLY A 78 11.32 -13.25 -5.57
C GLY A 78 10.00 -13.97 -5.82
N LYS A 79 9.86 -15.13 -5.16
CA LYS A 79 8.64 -15.96 -5.24
C LYS A 79 8.08 -16.22 -3.85
N ILE A 80 6.76 -16.16 -3.76
CA ILE A 80 6.02 -16.59 -2.57
C ILE A 80 5.07 -17.73 -2.92
N ARG A 81 4.54 -18.43 -1.94
CA ARG A 81 3.49 -19.43 -2.17
C ARG A 81 2.22 -18.76 -2.69
N GLN A 82 1.71 -19.30 -3.80
CA GLN A 82 0.40 -18.88 -4.30
C GLN A 82 -0.72 -19.52 -3.47
N ALA A 83 -1.74 -18.71 -3.14
CA ALA A 83 -2.95 -19.24 -2.53
C ALA A 83 -3.67 -20.16 -3.53
N LYS A 84 -4.25 -21.26 -3.05
CA LYS A 84 -4.99 -22.21 -3.90
C LYS A 84 -6.15 -21.55 -4.64
N LYS A 85 -6.78 -20.54 -4.03
CA LYS A 85 -7.85 -19.74 -4.63
C LYS A 85 -7.60 -18.27 -4.35
N THR A 86 -7.76 -17.44 -5.39
CA THR A 86 -7.74 -15.99 -5.28
C THR A 86 -9.09 -15.41 -5.64
N TYR A 87 -9.35 -14.17 -5.20
CA TYR A 87 -10.57 -13.41 -5.46
C TYR A 87 -10.34 -12.35 -6.53
N ASN A 88 -11.42 -11.89 -7.16
CA ASN A 88 -11.38 -10.76 -8.08
C ASN A 88 -10.95 -9.49 -7.32
N VAL A 89 -10.00 -8.77 -7.90
CA VAL A 89 -9.56 -7.46 -7.40
C VAL A 89 -9.65 -6.46 -8.54
N ILE A 90 -10.27 -5.31 -8.27
CA ILE A 90 -10.31 -4.19 -9.20
C ILE A 90 -9.86 -2.93 -8.47
N GLY A 91 -8.82 -2.28 -8.98
CA GLY A 91 -8.16 -1.21 -8.25
C GLY A 91 -7.79 -1.69 -6.84
N ASN A 92 -8.13 -0.92 -5.83
CA ASN A 92 -7.82 -1.21 -4.42
C ASN A 92 -8.98 -1.91 -3.67
N MET A 93 -9.88 -2.60 -4.37
CA MET A 93 -11.02 -3.30 -3.77
C MET A 93 -11.21 -4.69 -4.36
N ASN A 94 -11.65 -5.65 -3.54
CA ASN A 94 -11.98 -6.99 -3.99
C ASN A 94 -13.51 -7.25 -4.07
N GLU A 95 -13.90 -8.41 -4.59
CA GLU A 95 -15.31 -8.83 -4.76
C GLU A 95 -16.10 -8.95 -3.44
N TYR A 96 -15.42 -8.99 -2.29
CA TYR A 96 -16.04 -8.99 -0.96
C TYR A 96 -16.11 -7.58 -0.36
N GLN A 97 -15.87 -6.52 -1.16
CA GLN A 97 -15.88 -5.13 -0.71
C GLN A 97 -14.81 -4.82 0.36
N VAL A 98 -13.73 -5.60 0.42
CA VAL A 98 -12.54 -5.24 1.17
C VAL A 98 -11.75 -4.26 0.34
N ALA A 99 -11.48 -3.09 0.88
CA ALA A 99 -10.63 -2.07 0.27
C ALA A 99 -9.39 -1.83 1.14
N ILE A 100 -8.27 -1.54 0.52
CA ILE A 100 -7.03 -1.21 1.21
C ILE A 100 -6.44 0.04 0.56
N GLY A 101 -6.20 1.08 1.37
CA GLY A 101 -5.38 2.22 1.02
C GLY A 101 -4.09 2.22 1.84
N GLU A 102 -3.12 3.02 1.45
CA GLU A 102 -1.87 3.16 2.18
C GLU A 102 -1.43 4.62 2.28
N THR A 103 -0.50 4.89 3.18
CA THR A 103 0.17 6.18 3.32
C THR A 103 1.59 5.94 3.80
N THR A 104 2.56 6.35 3.00
CA THR A 104 3.99 6.28 3.33
C THR A 104 4.33 7.31 4.41
N PHE A 105 5.02 6.91 5.45
CA PHE A 105 5.53 7.81 6.49
C PHE A 105 7.06 7.72 6.68
N GLY A 106 7.76 6.97 5.84
CA GLY A 106 9.19 6.71 5.90
C GLY A 106 9.54 5.71 7.01
N GLY A 107 9.38 6.07 8.28
CA GLY A 107 9.71 5.21 9.40
C GLY A 107 11.21 5.20 9.73
N ARG A 108 11.73 4.07 10.19
CA ARG A 108 13.12 3.90 10.60
C ARG A 108 13.97 3.40 9.44
N GLU A 109 14.97 4.17 9.01
CA GLU A 109 15.81 3.86 7.84
C GLU A 109 16.48 2.48 7.91
N GLU A 110 16.87 2.05 9.11
CA GLU A 110 17.48 0.74 9.32
C GLU A 110 16.53 -0.44 9.06
N LEU A 111 15.23 -0.19 8.89
CA LEU A 111 14.22 -1.18 8.54
C LEU A 111 13.85 -1.16 7.06
N PHE A 112 14.36 -0.18 6.30
CA PHE A 112 14.14 -0.14 4.86
C PHE A 112 14.90 -1.25 4.16
N THR A 113 14.34 -1.76 3.09
CA THR A 113 15.02 -2.67 2.16
C THR A 113 15.76 -3.80 2.86
N GLN A 114 15.08 -4.51 3.75
CA GLN A 114 15.66 -5.65 4.47
C GLN A 114 16.20 -6.69 3.51
N SER A 115 17.42 -7.16 3.75
CA SER A 115 18.08 -8.16 2.89
C SER A 115 17.26 -9.45 2.84
N GLY A 116 16.93 -9.90 1.63
CA GLY A 116 16.13 -11.10 1.40
C GLY A 116 14.62 -10.91 1.53
N ALA A 117 14.14 -9.70 1.81
CA ALA A 117 12.72 -9.40 1.79
C ALA A 117 12.15 -9.44 0.38
N ILE A 118 10.95 -10.00 0.23
CA ILE A 118 10.33 -10.26 -1.08
C ILE A 118 9.06 -9.42 -1.27
N VAL A 119 8.37 -9.01 -0.20
CA VAL A 119 7.07 -8.36 -0.32
C VAL A 119 7.20 -6.86 -0.07
N ASP A 120 6.90 -6.06 -1.07
CA ASP A 120 6.80 -4.60 -0.98
C ASP A 120 5.36 -4.16 -0.64
N TYR A 121 5.17 -2.86 -0.41
CA TYR A 121 3.89 -2.30 0.03
C TYR A 121 2.75 -2.57 -0.97
N GLY A 122 2.98 -2.32 -2.26
CA GLY A 122 1.96 -2.48 -3.29
C GLY A 122 1.59 -3.94 -3.50
N SER A 123 2.58 -4.83 -3.65
CA SER A 123 2.35 -6.28 -3.73
C SER A 123 1.61 -6.79 -2.49
N LEU A 124 1.95 -6.31 -1.30
CA LEU A 124 1.30 -6.70 -0.05
C LEU A 124 -0.21 -6.39 -0.06
N MET A 125 -0.60 -5.19 -0.50
CA MET A 125 -2.01 -4.81 -0.64
C MET A 125 -2.76 -5.73 -1.60
N TYR A 126 -2.25 -5.91 -2.81
CA TYR A 126 -2.92 -6.72 -3.84
C TYR A 126 -3.00 -8.19 -3.47
N ILE A 127 -1.95 -8.76 -2.89
CA ILE A 127 -1.95 -10.14 -2.43
C ILE A 127 -2.96 -10.33 -1.29
N ALA A 128 -3.04 -9.37 -0.35
CA ALA A 128 -4.02 -9.43 0.73
C ALA A 128 -5.45 -9.33 0.19
N LEU A 129 -5.72 -8.43 -0.75
CA LEU A 129 -7.03 -8.32 -1.41
C LEU A 129 -7.44 -9.61 -2.14
N GLN A 130 -6.50 -10.28 -2.80
CA GLN A 130 -6.75 -11.55 -3.46
C GLN A 130 -7.05 -12.70 -2.51
N ARG A 131 -6.72 -12.58 -1.22
CA ARG A 131 -6.74 -13.68 -0.24
C ARG A 131 -7.67 -13.46 0.96
N SER A 132 -8.39 -12.33 1.02
CA SER A 132 -9.20 -11.96 2.18
C SER A 132 -10.66 -11.66 1.81
N LYS A 133 -11.57 -11.91 2.76
CA LYS A 133 -13.01 -11.62 2.65
C LYS A 133 -13.46 -10.54 3.65
N SER A 134 -12.56 -10.07 4.48
CA SER A 134 -12.83 -9.03 5.45
C SER A 134 -11.56 -8.24 5.75
N ALA A 135 -11.69 -7.01 6.23
CA ALA A 135 -10.56 -6.18 6.63
C ALA A 135 -9.67 -6.86 7.69
N ARG A 136 -10.28 -7.52 8.68
CA ARG A 136 -9.54 -8.26 9.71
C ARG A 136 -8.74 -9.44 9.14
N GLU A 137 -9.29 -10.12 8.14
CA GLU A 137 -8.57 -11.19 7.45
C GLU A 137 -7.43 -10.62 6.60
N ALA A 138 -7.64 -9.49 5.92
CA ALA A 138 -6.59 -8.80 5.17
C ALA A 138 -5.40 -8.45 6.08
N ILE A 139 -5.64 -7.84 7.23
CA ILE A 139 -4.59 -7.51 8.22
C ILE A 139 -3.80 -8.77 8.62
N ARG A 140 -4.49 -9.89 8.88
CA ARG A 140 -3.81 -11.15 9.22
C ARG A 140 -2.96 -11.68 8.08
N VAL A 141 -3.50 -11.68 6.85
CA VAL A 141 -2.76 -12.12 5.66
C VAL A 141 -1.52 -11.26 5.44
N MET A 142 -1.63 -9.95 5.59
CA MET A 142 -0.48 -9.04 5.47
C MET A 142 0.58 -9.34 6.54
N ALA A 143 0.18 -9.52 7.79
CA ALA A 143 1.11 -9.83 8.87
C ALA A 143 1.82 -11.18 8.66
N GLU A 144 1.11 -12.20 8.19
CA GLU A 144 1.67 -13.53 7.88
C GLU A 144 2.67 -13.45 6.71
N LEU A 145 2.35 -12.69 5.65
CA LEU A 145 3.23 -12.49 4.51
C LEU A 145 4.53 -11.79 4.89
N VAL A 146 4.43 -10.73 5.69
CA VAL A 146 5.62 -10.00 6.18
C VAL A 146 6.46 -10.88 7.09
N ALA A 147 5.84 -11.67 7.97
CA ALA A 147 6.56 -12.58 8.86
C ALA A 147 7.29 -13.70 8.10
N GLU A 148 6.71 -14.23 7.01
CA GLU A 148 7.30 -15.33 6.23
C GLU A 148 8.32 -14.85 5.19
N TYR A 149 8.05 -13.72 4.53
CA TYR A 149 8.81 -13.28 3.34
C TYR A 149 9.56 -11.96 3.53
N GLY A 150 9.45 -11.32 4.68
CA GLY A 150 10.05 -10.01 4.96
C GLY A 150 9.33 -8.87 4.24
N TYR A 151 9.72 -7.64 4.60
CA TYR A 151 9.14 -6.42 4.04
C TYR A 151 10.22 -5.58 3.36
N ALA A 152 10.00 -5.23 2.10
CA ALA A 152 11.00 -4.64 1.20
C ALA A 152 10.74 -3.17 0.87
N SER A 153 9.98 -2.46 1.68
CA SER A 153 9.66 -1.04 1.48
C SER A 153 9.97 -0.18 2.70
N GLU A 154 9.69 1.10 2.58
CA GLU A 154 9.68 2.07 3.68
C GLU A 154 8.51 1.80 4.65
N GLY A 155 8.39 2.63 5.70
CA GLY A 155 7.27 2.52 6.64
C GLY A 155 5.96 2.96 6.01
N GLU A 156 4.96 2.09 6.10
CA GLU A 156 3.63 2.29 5.54
C GLU A 156 2.54 2.16 6.60
N SER A 157 1.50 2.97 6.46
CA SER A 157 0.25 2.84 7.22
C SER A 157 -0.85 2.36 6.28
N PHE A 158 -1.37 1.15 6.52
CA PHE A 158 -2.48 0.58 5.74
C PHE A 158 -3.82 0.84 6.42
N SER A 159 -4.82 1.20 5.63
CA SER A 159 -6.17 1.50 6.07
C SER A 159 -7.24 0.81 5.22
#